data_f2b42ffd3c80af389c1701990d649868
#
_entry.id   f2b42ffd3c80af389c1701990d649868
#
_cell.length_a   1.000
_cell.length_b   1.000
_cell.length_c   1.000
_cell.angle_alpha   90.00
_cell.angle_beta   90.00
_cell.angle_gamma   90.00
#
_symmetry.space_group_name_H-M   'P 1'
#
loop_
_entity.id
_entity.type
_entity.pdbx_description
1 polymer ?
#
loop_
_entity_poly.entity_id
_entity_poly.type
_entity_poly.pdbx_seq_one_letter_code
_entity_poly.pdbx_strand_id
1 'polypeptide(L)'
;MDDQRGWKMWWHKFRWYERNRRFLNRWRLNRHMAKAGAYIRFPVEGAVLEALDTGRLSLGQGTLLEPGCWITLAPDATISVGGGCFLNRGVMLAAHDRIEIGDHVMFANNCFVGDASHKFDDPDVPITWQGFESKGPVSIGSNCWFGVNCVVTSGVTIGDRCVIGANSVVTSDLPDGVIAAGSPAKVIREIKFHGAEAQGSGSQSQE
;
A
#
# COMPACT_ATOMS: atom_id res chain seq x y z
N MET A 1 33.51 -18.79 0.54
CA MET A 1 32.05 -18.65 0.32
C MET A 1 31.74 -17.23 0.07
N ASP A 2 31.12 -16.98 -1.04
CA ASP A 2 31.21 -15.78 -1.88
C ASP A 2 30.58 -14.51 -1.26
N ASP A 3 31.37 -13.71 -0.55
CA ASP A 3 31.04 -12.39 0.01
C ASP A 3 30.66 -11.34 -1.08
N GLN A 4 30.90 -11.67 -2.34
CA GLN A 4 30.60 -10.79 -3.47
C GLN A 4 29.10 -10.64 -3.76
N ARG A 5 28.22 -11.58 -3.36
CA ARG A 5 26.77 -11.47 -3.57
C ARG A 5 26.14 -10.46 -2.62
N GLY A 6 26.56 -10.44 -1.37
CA GLY A 6 26.09 -9.48 -0.36
C GLY A 6 26.44 -8.04 -0.74
N TRP A 7 27.68 -7.80 -1.18
CA TRP A 7 28.14 -6.48 -1.62
C TRP A 7 27.41 -5.95 -2.85
N LYS A 8 27.18 -6.79 -3.88
CA LYS A 8 26.42 -6.39 -5.08
C LYS A 8 24.97 -6.01 -4.74
N MET A 9 24.33 -6.78 -3.87
CA MET A 9 22.95 -6.51 -3.42
C MET A 9 22.87 -5.23 -2.59
N TRP A 10 23.85 -4.99 -1.69
CA TRP A 10 23.93 -3.77 -0.89
C TRP A 10 24.17 -2.54 -1.76
N TRP A 11 25.08 -2.63 -2.75
CA TRP A 11 25.39 -1.56 -3.70
C TRP A 11 24.19 -1.22 -4.60
N HIS A 12 23.41 -2.21 -5.02
CA HIS A 12 22.16 -1.97 -5.75
C HIS A 12 21.14 -1.22 -4.89
N LYS A 13 20.94 -1.62 -3.63
CA LYS A 13 20.03 -0.91 -2.71
C LYS A 13 20.50 0.53 -2.47
N PHE A 14 21.79 0.76 -2.22
CA PHE A 14 22.34 2.10 -2.02
C PHE A 14 22.08 3.03 -3.23
N ARG A 15 22.21 2.54 -4.45
CA ARG A 15 21.92 3.31 -5.67
C ARG A 15 20.43 3.65 -5.81
N TRP A 16 19.51 2.89 -5.23
CA TRP A 16 18.09 3.22 -5.24
C TRP A 16 17.78 4.44 -4.38
N TYR A 17 18.34 4.53 -3.20
CA TYR A 17 18.13 5.68 -2.29
C TYR A 17 18.62 7.00 -2.91
N GLU A 18 19.73 6.98 -3.63
CA GLU A 18 20.30 8.15 -4.29
C GLU A 18 19.55 8.55 -5.57
N ARG A 19 18.86 7.61 -6.21
CA ARG A 19 18.30 7.79 -7.56
C ARG A 19 17.19 8.84 -7.60
N ASN A 20 16.30 8.86 -6.61
CA ASN A 20 15.16 9.78 -6.55
C ASN A 20 15.57 11.21 -6.12
N ARG A 21 16.76 11.39 -5.56
CA ARG A 21 17.26 12.69 -5.08
C ARG A 21 17.89 13.55 -6.18
N ARG A 22 18.29 12.97 -7.30
CA ARG A 22 18.92 13.69 -8.41
C ARG A 22 17.93 14.60 -9.11
N PHE A 23 18.37 15.80 -9.49
CA PHE A 23 17.53 16.83 -10.13
C PHE A 23 16.75 16.31 -11.35
N LEU A 24 17.42 15.62 -12.28
CA LEU A 24 16.78 15.05 -13.48
C LEU A 24 15.71 14.00 -13.14
N ASN A 25 15.93 13.19 -12.11
CA ASN A 25 14.96 12.18 -11.71
C ASN A 25 13.75 12.81 -11.01
N ARG A 26 13.96 13.87 -10.23
CA ARG A 26 12.85 14.67 -9.67
C ARG A 26 12.00 15.31 -10.76
N TRP A 27 12.65 15.85 -11.81
CA TRP A 27 11.94 16.39 -12.96
C TRP A 27 11.12 15.30 -13.68
N ARG A 28 11.68 14.09 -13.92
CA ARG A 28 10.98 12.96 -14.50
C ARG A 28 9.80 12.50 -13.64
N LEU A 29 9.99 12.38 -12.32
CA LEU A 29 8.93 12.07 -11.37
C LEU A 29 7.80 13.09 -11.46
N ASN A 30 8.10 14.38 -11.43
CA ASN A 30 7.08 15.43 -11.57
C ASN A 30 6.33 15.33 -12.91
N ARG A 31 7.01 14.95 -13.99
CA ARG A 31 6.36 14.74 -15.30
C ARG A 31 5.40 13.55 -15.28
N HIS A 32 5.76 12.43 -14.63
CA HIS A 32 4.84 11.31 -14.43
C HIS A 32 3.64 11.72 -13.59
N MET A 33 3.87 12.46 -12.50
CA MET A 33 2.79 12.96 -11.65
C MET A 33 1.85 13.88 -12.42
N ALA A 34 2.37 14.84 -13.16
CA ALA A 34 1.55 15.76 -13.98
C ALA A 34 0.72 14.99 -15.02
N LYS A 35 1.28 13.96 -15.65
CA LYS A 35 0.57 13.11 -16.62
C LYS A 35 -0.57 12.30 -15.96
N ALA A 36 -0.35 11.81 -14.75
CA ALA A 36 -1.35 11.08 -13.98
C ALA A 36 -2.36 11.99 -13.26
N GLY A 37 -2.12 13.31 -13.20
CA GLY A 37 -2.88 14.23 -12.36
C GLY A 37 -2.69 13.99 -10.87
N ALA A 38 -1.57 13.34 -10.49
CA ALA A 38 -1.21 13.02 -9.12
C ALA A 38 -0.16 14.00 -8.57
N TYR A 39 0.09 13.94 -7.28
CA TYR A 39 0.99 14.87 -6.59
C TYR A 39 2.05 14.12 -5.78
N ILE A 40 3.24 14.70 -5.68
CA ILE A 40 4.35 14.15 -4.92
C ILE A 40 5.07 15.24 -4.14
N ARG A 41 5.35 14.97 -2.87
CA ARG A 41 6.22 15.78 -2.01
C ARG A 41 7.48 15.01 -1.70
N PHE A 42 8.62 15.60 -1.95
CA PHE A 42 9.93 14.97 -1.76
C PHE A 42 10.42 15.05 -0.31
N PRO A 43 11.26 14.09 0.14
CA PRO A 43 11.77 12.93 -0.62
C PRO A 43 10.76 11.78 -0.71
N VAL A 44 10.84 11.00 -1.80
CA VAL A 44 10.24 9.67 -1.90
C VAL A 44 11.34 8.65 -2.13
N GLU A 45 11.17 7.45 -1.62
CA GLU A 45 12.22 6.43 -1.56
C GLU A 45 11.83 5.18 -2.39
N GLY A 46 12.81 4.31 -2.66
CA GLY A 46 12.61 3.05 -3.37
C GLY A 46 12.58 3.17 -4.89
N ALA A 47 11.84 2.29 -5.53
CA ALA A 47 11.84 2.10 -6.99
C ALA A 47 10.80 2.97 -7.74
N VAL A 48 10.30 4.06 -7.14
CA VAL A 48 9.16 4.84 -7.66
C VAL A 48 9.34 5.23 -9.12
N LEU A 49 10.47 5.84 -9.49
CA LEU A 49 10.69 6.30 -10.86
C LEU A 49 10.76 5.14 -11.85
N GLU A 50 11.47 4.07 -11.51
CA GLU A 50 11.58 2.89 -12.36
C GLU A 50 10.22 2.21 -12.57
N ALA A 51 9.45 2.08 -11.50
CA ALA A 51 8.13 1.47 -11.54
C ALA A 51 7.13 2.29 -12.40
N LEU A 52 7.22 3.64 -12.34
CA LEU A 52 6.44 4.52 -13.20
C LEU A 52 6.89 4.44 -14.67
N ASP A 53 8.20 4.41 -14.93
CA ASP A 53 8.75 4.31 -16.29
C ASP A 53 8.36 3.01 -16.97
N THR A 54 8.25 1.92 -16.21
CA THR A 54 7.90 0.57 -16.71
C THR A 54 6.42 0.26 -16.64
N GLY A 55 5.58 1.20 -16.13
CA GLY A 55 4.14 1.00 -15.98
C GLY A 55 3.74 0.03 -14.86
N ARG A 56 4.69 -0.38 -14.00
CA ARG A 56 4.43 -1.29 -12.87
C ARG A 56 3.85 -0.57 -11.64
N LEU A 57 3.96 0.75 -11.60
CA LEU A 57 3.27 1.61 -10.64
C LEU A 57 2.30 2.51 -11.38
N SER A 58 1.04 2.50 -10.99
CA SER A 58 0.04 3.45 -11.46
C SER A 58 -0.54 4.24 -10.27
N LEU A 59 -0.77 5.54 -10.49
CA LEU A 59 -1.37 6.45 -9.52
C LEU A 59 -2.54 7.17 -10.19
N GLY A 60 -3.69 7.12 -9.57
CA GLY A 60 -4.89 7.82 -10.06
C GLY A 60 -4.85 9.33 -9.80
N GLN A 61 -5.72 10.04 -10.52
CA GLN A 61 -5.84 11.49 -10.45
C GLN A 61 -6.14 11.97 -9.02
N GLY A 62 -5.47 13.03 -8.58
CA GLY A 62 -5.66 13.63 -7.25
C GLY A 62 -4.94 12.88 -6.12
N THR A 63 -4.28 11.77 -6.41
CA THR A 63 -3.52 11.01 -5.39
C THR A 63 -2.27 11.77 -4.98
N LEU A 64 -2.02 11.84 -3.66
CA LEU A 64 -0.88 12.54 -3.07
C LEU A 64 0.03 11.59 -2.31
N LEU A 65 1.33 11.63 -2.63
CA LEU A 65 2.40 10.99 -1.87
C LEU A 65 3.14 12.04 -1.03
N GLU A 66 3.11 11.88 0.29
CA GLU A 66 3.85 12.73 1.24
C GLU A 66 5.33 12.30 1.39
N PRO A 67 6.20 13.17 1.96
CA PRO A 67 7.60 12.85 2.14
C PRO A 67 7.85 11.56 2.92
N GLY A 68 8.85 10.79 2.49
CA GLY A 68 9.23 9.52 3.13
C GLY A 68 8.38 8.33 2.70
N CYS A 69 7.42 8.52 1.78
CA CYS A 69 6.77 7.37 1.17
C CYS A 69 7.81 6.48 0.48
N TRP A 70 7.75 5.17 0.73
CA TRP A 70 8.66 4.19 0.19
C TRP A 70 7.89 3.16 -0.63
N ILE A 71 8.22 3.04 -1.91
CA ILE A 71 7.59 2.09 -2.82
C ILE A 71 8.66 1.17 -3.38
N THR A 72 8.51 -0.11 -3.16
CA THR A 72 9.40 -1.16 -3.69
C THR A 72 8.59 -2.27 -4.35
N LEU A 73 9.13 -2.79 -5.44
CA LEU A 73 8.49 -3.85 -6.23
C LEU A 73 9.54 -4.89 -6.63
N ALA A 74 9.15 -6.15 -6.58
CA ALA A 74 9.89 -7.22 -7.26
C ALA A 74 9.85 -7.00 -8.79
N PRO A 75 10.72 -7.67 -9.60
CA PRO A 75 10.85 -7.41 -11.04
C PRO A 75 9.54 -7.44 -11.83
N ASP A 76 8.65 -8.37 -11.51
CA ASP A 76 7.37 -8.57 -12.22
C ASP A 76 6.16 -8.05 -11.42
N ALA A 77 6.38 -7.51 -10.22
CA ALA A 77 5.33 -7.03 -9.35
C ALA A 77 4.71 -5.73 -9.83
N THR A 78 3.46 -5.52 -9.46
CA THR A 78 2.69 -4.31 -9.78
C THR A 78 2.05 -3.68 -8.55
N ILE A 79 1.93 -2.35 -8.57
CA ILE A 79 1.16 -1.60 -7.59
C ILE A 79 0.22 -0.65 -8.33
N SER A 80 -1.07 -0.72 -8.04
CA SER A 80 -2.06 0.26 -8.50
C SER A 80 -2.67 1.00 -7.32
N VAL A 81 -2.69 2.32 -7.41
CA VAL A 81 -3.34 3.20 -6.43
C VAL A 81 -4.37 4.03 -7.16
N GLY A 82 -5.59 3.98 -6.73
CA GLY A 82 -6.72 4.71 -7.30
C GLY A 82 -6.60 6.23 -7.18
N GLY A 83 -7.66 6.92 -7.59
CA GLY A 83 -7.72 8.39 -7.53
C GLY A 83 -8.05 8.92 -6.15
N GLY A 84 -7.62 10.17 -5.87
CA GLY A 84 -7.94 10.86 -4.62
C GLY A 84 -7.37 10.22 -3.35
N CYS A 85 -6.37 9.34 -3.48
CA CYS A 85 -5.74 8.69 -2.34
C CYS A 85 -4.73 9.61 -1.65
N PHE A 86 -4.55 9.41 -0.35
CA PHE A 86 -3.60 10.16 0.46
C PHE A 86 -2.66 9.21 1.19
N LEU A 87 -1.42 9.13 0.72
CA LEU A 87 -0.36 8.37 1.36
C LEU A 87 0.48 9.33 2.20
N ASN A 88 0.27 9.32 3.51
CA ASN A 88 0.95 10.24 4.43
C ASN A 88 2.43 9.84 4.65
N ARG A 89 3.13 10.59 5.48
CA ARG A 89 4.58 10.43 5.70
C ARG A 89 4.93 9.00 6.12
N GLY A 90 5.96 8.44 5.49
CA GLY A 90 6.50 7.14 5.84
C GLY A 90 5.61 5.95 5.45
N VAL A 91 4.57 6.15 4.64
CA VAL A 91 3.79 5.03 4.11
C VAL A 91 4.68 4.20 3.19
N MET A 92 4.69 2.88 3.41
CA MET A 92 5.46 1.93 2.65
C MET A 92 4.55 0.94 1.92
N LEU A 93 4.77 0.81 0.62
CA LEU A 93 4.15 -0.22 -0.22
C LEU A 93 5.25 -1.14 -0.76
N ALA A 94 5.15 -2.44 -0.47
CA ALA A 94 6.16 -3.43 -0.83
C ALA A 94 5.50 -4.61 -1.56
N ALA A 95 5.55 -4.59 -2.90
CA ALA A 95 4.95 -5.63 -3.72
C ALA A 95 5.97 -6.67 -4.17
N HIS A 96 5.64 -7.94 -3.96
CA HIS A 96 6.30 -9.10 -4.52
C HIS A 96 5.54 -9.66 -5.73
N ASP A 97 4.21 -9.55 -5.71
CA ASP A 97 3.28 -9.92 -6.76
C ASP A 97 2.40 -8.72 -7.13
N ARG A 98 1.42 -8.38 -6.28
CA ARG A 98 0.47 -7.33 -6.62
C ARG A 98 -0.17 -6.68 -5.39
N ILE A 99 -0.20 -5.34 -5.40
CA ILE A 99 -0.97 -4.52 -4.46
C ILE A 99 -1.94 -3.65 -5.24
N GLU A 100 -3.23 -3.75 -4.92
CA GLU A 100 -4.30 -2.96 -5.50
C GLU A 100 -4.99 -2.12 -4.43
N ILE A 101 -5.04 -0.81 -4.63
CA ILE A 101 -5.67 0.16 -3.72
C ILE A 101 -6.72 0.93 -4.50
N GLY A 102 -7.96 0.89 -4.05
CA GLY A 102 -9.08 1.59 -4.64
C GLY A 102 -8.99 3.12 -4.51
N ASP A 103 -10.07 3.81 -4.84
CA ASP A 103 -10.14 5.27 -4.82
C ASP A 103 -10.36 5.82 -3.40
N HIS A 104 -9.89 7.05 -3.15
CA HIS A 104 -10.13 7.80 -1.92
C HIS A 104 -9.68 7.08 -0.64
N VAL A 105 -8.61 6.29 -0.73
CA VAL A 105 -8.02 5.63 0.43
C VAL A 105 -7.04 6.56 1.12
N MET A 106 -7.17 6.68 2.44
CA MET A 106 -6.29 7.49 3.26
C MET A 106 -5.45 6.61 4.20
N PHE A 107 -4.14 6.67 4.03
CA PHE A 107 -3.18 6.11 4.99
C PHE A 107 -2.61 7.23 5.86
N ALA A 108 -2.75 7.10 7.17
CA ALA A 108 -2.00 7.95 8.10
C ALA A 108 -0.50 7.56 8.10
N ASN A 109 0.29 8.22 8.94
CA ASN A 109 1.75 8.07 8.94
C ASN A 109 2.19 6.62 9.22
N ASN A 110 3.30 6.22 8.57
CA ASN A 110 4.03 4.98 8.81
C ASN A 110 3.21 3.70 8.61
N CYS A 111 2.17 3.72 7.78
CA CYS A 111 1.47 2.50 7.41
C CYS A 111 2.33 1.66 6.47
N PHE A 112 2.22 0.33 6.59
CA PHE A 112 2.87 -0.65 5.75
C PHE A 112 1.84 -1.54 5.06
N VAL A 113 1.99 -1.72 3.75
CA VAL A 113 1.22 -2.70 2.97
C VAL A 113 2.21 -3.56 2.21
N GLY A 114 2.17 -4.88 2.44
CA GLY A 114 3.06 -5.82 1.76
C GLY A 114 2.39 -7.15 1.49
N ASP A 115 2.65 -7.70 0.30
CA ASP A 115 2.07 -8.94 -0.19
C ASP A 115 3.01 -10.16 -0.06
N ALA A 116 4.12 -10.01 0.65
CA ALA A 116 5.05 -11.12 0.93
C ALA A 116 5.74 -10.96 2.27
N SER A 117 6.27 -12.09 2.77
CA SER A 117 7.13 -12.19 3.94
C SER A 117 8.42 -12.93 3.58
N HIS A 118 9.47 -12.76 4.38
CA HIS A 118 10.65 -13.62 4.25
C HIS A 118 10.33 -15.04 4.69
N LYS A 119 10.84 -16.04 3.96
CA LYS A 119 10.88 -17.42 4.43
C LYS A 119 11.84 -17.55 5.58
N PHE A 120 11.53 -18.39 6.56
CA PHE A 120 12.30 -18.55 7.80
C PHE A 120 12.32 -19.99 8.33
N ASP A 121 11.78 -20.95 7.57
CA ASP A 121 11.53 -22.33 7.99
C ASP A 121 12.66 -23.32 7.68
N ASP A 122 13.69 -22.90 6.93
CA ASP A 122 14.89 -23.70 6.70
C ASP A 122 15.95 -23.40 7.77
N PRO A 123 16.25 -24.35 8.69
CA PRO A 123 17.20 -24.13 9.79
C PRO A 123 18.66 -24.04 9.31
N ASP A 124 18.98 -24.55 8.13
CA ASP A 124 20.34 -24.61 7.59
C ASP A 124 20.70 -23.40 6.71
N VAL A 125 19.69 -22.58 6.36
CA VAL A 125 19.86 -21.41 5.49
C VAL A 125 19.55 -20.12 6.25
N PRO A 126 20.44 -19.10 6.24
CA PRO A 126 20.12 -17.80 6.82
C PRO A 126 18.84 -17.22 6.26
N ILE A 127 17.97 -16.67 7.10
CA ILE A 127 16.67 -16.09 6.70
C ILE A 127 16.81 -15.14 5.52
N THR A 128 17.85 -14.32 5.49
CA THR A 128 18.12 -13.36 4.40
C THR A 128 18.35 -14.01 3.03
N TRP A 129 18.58 -15.33 2.98
CA TRP A 129 18.85 -16.09 1.75
C TRP A 129 17.71 -17.05 1.37
N GLN A 130 16.74 -17.26 2.26
CA GLN A 130 15.61 -18.14 2.00
C GLN A 130 14.62 -17.57 0.99
N GLY A 131 14.72 -16.27 0.69
CA GLY A 131 13.81 -15.59 -0.24
C GLY A 131 12.50 -15.16 0.40
N PHE A 132 11.43 -15.13 -0.40
CA PHE A 132 10.13 -14.64 0.02
C PHE A 132 9.07 -15.72 -0.16
N GLU A 133 8.01 -15.60 0.64
CA GLU A 133 6.75 -16.32 0.46
C GLU A 133 5.60 -15.31 0.40
N SER A 134 4.58 -15.61 -0.38
CA SER A 134 3.36 -14.82 -0.50
C SER A 134 2.15 -15.70 -0.29
N LYS A 135 1.17 -15.20 0.46
CA LYS A 135 -0.17 -15.82 0.58
C LYS A 135 -1.12 -15.34 -0.53
N GLY A 136 -0.64 -14.45 -1.38
CA GLY A 136 -1.39 -13.84 -2.46
C GLY A 136 -1.30 -12.31 -2.44
N PRO A 137 -1.89 -11.66 -3.45
CA PRO A 137 -1.94 -10.21 -3.57
C PRO A 137 -2.68 -9.57 -2.40
N VAL A 138 -2.45 -8.27 -2.23
CA VAL A 138 -3.25 -7.45 -1.31
C VAL A 138 -4.20 -6.58 -2.13
N SER A 139 -5.49 -6.59 -1.73
CA SER A 139 -6.53 -5.75 -2.33
C SER A 139 -7.18 -4.89 -1.25
N ILE A 140 -7.24 -3.58 -1.48
CA ILE A 140 -7.89 -2.62 -0.57
C ILE A 140 -8.96 -1.88 -1.37
N GLY A 141 -10.20 -1.97 -0.92
CA GLY A 141 -11.33 -1.28 -1.52
C GLY A 141 -11.27 0.25 -1.37
N SER A 142 -12.26 0.91 -1.91
CA SER A 142 -12.35 2.38 -1.94
C SER A 142 -12.84 2.98 -0.63
N ASN A 143 -12.53 4.27 -0.39
CA ASN A 143 -12.97 5.04 0.78
C ASN A 143 -12.53 4.46 2.14
N CYS A 144 -11.40 3.79 2.19
CA CYS A 144 -10.85 3.24 3.42
C CYS A 144 -9.96 4.25 4.15
N TRP A 145 -9.93 4.18 5.47
CA TRP A 145 -9.03 4.97 6.30
C TRP A 145 -8.21 4.08 7.23
N PHE A 146 -6.89 4.23 7.14
CA PHE A 146 -5.92 3.56 8.01
C PHE A 146 -5.34 4.56 9.00
N GLY A 147 -5.51 4.28 10.28
CA GLY A 147 -4.84 5.01 11.36
C GLY A 147 -3.32 4.87 11.29
N VAL A 148 -2.58 5.61 12.11
CA VAL A 148 -1.10 5.58 12.11
C VAL A 148 -0.56 4.18 12.42
N ASN A 149 0.60 3.82 11.82
CA ASN A 149 1.32 2.57 12.06
C ASN A 149 0.49 1.30 11.77
N CYS A 150 -0.48 1.35 10.88
CA CYS A 150 -1.20 0.15 10.45
C CYS A 150 -0.34 -0.71 9.54
N VAL A 151 -0.49 -2.03 9.65
CA VAL A 151 0.17 -3.02 8.81
C VAL A 151 -0.89 -3.87 8.11
N VAL A 152 -0.77 -4.03 6.78
CA VAL A 152 -1.57 -4.99 6.00
C VAL A 152 -0.62 -6.05 5.47
N THR A 153 -0.93 -7.33 5.75
CA THR A 153 -0.08 -8.45 5.37
C THR A 153 -0.56 -9.15 4.10
N SER A 154 0.28 -10.04 3.58
CA SER A 154 0.08 -10.82 2.37
C SER A 154 -1.27 -11.56 2.33
N GLY A 155 -1.91 -11.55 1.16
CA GLY A 155 -3.14 -12.29 0.85
C GLY A 155 -4.41 -11.68 1.44
N VAL A 156 -4.34 -10.44 1.95
CA VAL A 156 -5.49 -9.78 2.59
C VAL A 156 -6.32 -9.00 1.59
N THR A 157 -7.63 -9.18 1.65
CA THR A 157 -8.64 -8.35 0.97
C THR A 157 -9.40 -7.51 2.00
N ILE A 158 -9.39 -6.18 1.82
CA ILE A 158 -10.17 -5.24 2.63
C ILE A 158 -11.24 -4.64 1.74
N GLY A 159 -12.50 -4.75 2.15
CA GLY A 159 -13.64 -4.22 1.44
C GLY A 159 -13.69 -2.68 1.43
N ASP A 160 -14.72 -2.13 0.81
CA ASP A 160 -14.94 -0.69 0.71
C ASP A 160 -15.32 -0.07 2.07
N ARG A 161 -15.00 1.22 2.23
CA ARG A 161 -15.44 2.03 3.39
C ARG A 161 -15.04 1.46 4.75
N CYS A 162 -13.86 0.83 4.84
CA CYS A 162 -13.31 0.32 6.09
C CYS A 162 -12.52 1.38 6.86
N VAL A 163 -12.58 1.31 8.19
CA VAL A 163 -11.74 2.11 9.08
C VAL A 163 -10.86 1.18 9.91
N ILE A 164 -9.55 1.34 9.78
CA ILE A 164 -8.57 0.54 10.50
C ILE A 164 -7.95 1.39 11.61
N GLY A 165 -8.16 0.99 12.87
CA GLY A 165 -7.64 1.71 14.03
C GLY A 165 -6.11 1.74 14.04
N ALA A 166 -5.53 2.79 14.64
CA ALA A 166 -4.07 2.93 14.74
C ALA A 166 -3.39 1.72 15.39
N ASN A 167 -2.13 1.44 14.98
CA ASN A 167 -1.31 0.31 15.46
C ASN A 167 -1.94 -1.08 15.22
N SER A 168 -2.80 -1.20 14.23
CA SER A 168 -3.43 -2.47 13.87
C SER A 168 -2.63 -3.27 12.85
N VAL A 169 -2.70 -4.60 12.95
CA VAL A 169 -2.10 -5.53 11.99
C VAL A 169 -3.20 -6.36 11.35
N VAL A 170 -3.54 -6.05 10.09
CA VAL A 170 -4.57 -6.76 9.34
C VAL A 170 -3.94 -8.00 8.70
N THR A 171 -4.37 -9.19 9.17
CA THR A 171 -3.84 -10.49 8.75
C THR A 171 -4.88 -11.39 8.11
N SER A 172 -6.12 -10.92 7.98
CA SER A 172 -7.26 -11.62 7.38
C SER A 172 -8.22 -10.63 6.75
N ASP A 173 -9.04 -11.10 5.84
CA ASP A 173 -9.99 -10.31 5.08
C ASP A 173 -10.97 -9.55 6.00
N LEU A 174 -11.35 -8.37 5.55
CA LEU A 174 -12.36 -7.52 6.19
C LEU A 174 -13.47 -7.22 5.19
N PRO A 175 -14.75 -7.40 5.59
CA PRO A 175 -15.88 -7.05 4.73
C PRO A 175 -16.03 -5.52 4.60
N ASP A 176 -16.91 -5.08 3.71
CA ASP A 176 -17.23 -3.68 3.52
C ASP A 176 -17.79 -3.02 4.79
N GLY A 177 -17.53 -1.74 4.95
CA GLY A 177 -18.22 -0.88 5.91
C GLY A 177 -17.96 -1.22 7.38
N VAL A 178 -16.77 -1.73 7.72
CA VAL A 178 -16.44 -2.09 9.11
C VAL A 178 -15.39 -1.17 9.72
N ILE A 179 -15.42 -1.09 11.05
CA ILE A 179 -14.31 -0.61 11.88
C ILE A 179 -13.59 -1.83 12.43
N ALA A 180 -12.30 -1.95 12.16
CA ALA A 180 -11.44 -3.03 12.67
C ALA A 180 -10.22 -2.44 13.41
N ALA A 181 -9.76 -3.12 14.46
CA ALA A 181 -8.54 -2.71 15.15
C ALA A 181 -7.90 -3.89 15.90
N GLY A 182 -6.63 -3.70 16.31
CA GLY A 182 -5.86 -4.66 17.09
C GLY A 182 -4.75 -5.37 16.30
N SER A 183 -3.98 -6.20 16.98
CA SER A 183 -2.92 -7.04 16.40
C SER A 183 -3.07 -8.48 16.91
N PRO A 184 -3.68 -9.39 16.12
CA PRO A 184 -4.28 -9.16 14.81
C PRO A 184 -5.57 -8.31 14.86
N ALA A 185 -5.83 -7.56 13.81
CA ALA A 185 -7.03 -6.74 13.70
C ALA A 185 -8.29 -7.60 13.64
N LYS A 186 -9.32 -7.18 14.35
CA LYS A 186 -10.65 -7.81 14.36
C LYS A 186 -11.71 -6.75 14.11
N VAL A 187 -12.80 -7.15 13.47
CA VAL A 187 -13.97 -6.28 13.31
C VAL A 187 -14.51 -5.93 14.70
N ILE A 188 -14.60 -4.64 14.99
CA ILE A 188 -15.17 -4.09 16.24
C ILE A 188 -16.67 -3.87 16.05
N ARG A 189 -17.05 -3.30 14.90
CA ARG A 189 -18.45 -3.03 14.54
C ARG A 189 -18.57 -2.64 13.07
N GLU A 190 -19.79 -2.71 12.56
CA GLU A 190 -20.16 -2.08 11.29
C GLU A 190 -20.28 -0.56 11.42
N ILE A 191 -20.06 0.14 10.31
CA ILE A 191 -20.22 1.59 10.23
C ILE A 191 -21.72 1.89 9.97
N LYS A 192 -22.32 2.67 10.84
CA LYS A 192 -23.67 3.22 10.59
C LYS A 192 -23.53 4.48 9.74
N PHE A 193 -23.95 4.41 8.48
CA PHE A 193 -23.94 5.54 7.58
C PHE A 193 -25.17 6.43 7.83
N HIS A 194 -24.97 7.73 8.04
CA HIS A 194 -26.06 8.68 8.16
C HIS A 194 -26.81 8.78 6.83
N GLY A 195 -28.13 8.63 6.85
CA GLY A 195 -29.01 8.75 5.67
C GLY A 195 -29.44 7.42 5.03
N ALA A 196 -28.96 6.27 5.50
CA ALA A 196 -29.40 4.97 4.99
C ALA A 196 -30.84 4.58 5.44
N GLU A 197 -31.38 5.23 6.48
CA GLU A 197 -32.70 4.90 7.02
C GLU A 197 -33.89 5.61 6.30
N ALA A 198 -33.61 6.54 5.37
CA ALA A 198 -34.68 7.34 4.73
C ALA A 198 -35.33 6.69 3.50
N GLN A 199 -34.87 5.54 3.03
CA GLN A 199 -35.40 4.88 1.83
C GLN A 199 -36.20 3.59 2.08
N GLY A 200 -36.40 3.19 3.35
CA GLY A 200 -37.05 1.91 3.71
C GLY A 200 -38.51 1.98 4.12
N SER A 201 -39.17 3.17 4.22
CA SER A 201 -40.53 3.28 4.75
C SER A 201 -41.53 3.99 3.84
N GLY A 202 -41.46 3.73 2.55
CA GLY A 202 -42.35 4.37 1.57
C GLY A 202 -43.08 3.43 0.63
N SER A 203 -43.63 2.31 1.12
CA SER A 203 -44.64 1.56 0.33
C SER A 203 -45.44 0.62 1.21
N GLN A 204 -46.46 1.15 1.88
CA GLN A 204 -47.70 0.42 2.16
C GLN A 204 -48.76 1.39 2.70
N SER A 205 -49.75 1.54 1.92
CA SER A 205 -51.16 1.73 2.19
C SER A 205 -51.78 2.82 1.35
N GLN A 206 -52.37 2.43 0.25
CA GLN A 206 -53.67 2.98 -0.21
C GLN A 206 -54.42 1.82 -0.86
N GLU A 207 -55.31 1.29 -0.10
CA GLU A 207 -56.62 0.92 -0.63
C GLU A 207 -57.60 2.05 -0.33
#